data_a4ae33757d22416e6122505cc0083258
#
_entry.id   a4ae33757d22416e6122505cc0083258
#
_cell.length_a   1.000
_cell.length_b   1.000
_cell.length_c   1.000
_cell.angle_alpha   90.00
_cell.angle_beta   90.00
_cell.angle_gamma   90.00
#
_symmetry.space_group_name_H-M   'P 1'
#
loop_
_entity.id
_entity.type
_entity.pdbx_description
1 polymer ?
#
loop_
_entity_poly.entity_id
_entity_poly.type
_entity_poly.pdbx_seq_one_letter_code
_entity_poly.pdbx_strand_id
1 'polypeptide(L)'
;MKRGKVRTYTISAVATQYEIHPQTLRLYEREGLLKPSRSEGNTRLYTDSDLERLEIILSLTRDLGVNLAGVEIILNMREKMDAMQREFERFFSYLQSHSEEFTPLTEPPPPEAGARPGPVVCGSPP
;
A
#
# COMPACT_ATOMS: atom_id res chain seq x y z
N MET A 1 24.38 -14.64 -2.68
CA MET A 1 24.23 -14.07 -2.77
C MET A 1 23.92 -13.36 -2.17
N LYS A 2 23.83 -12.89 -2.14
CA LYS A 2 23.55 -12.21 -1.54
C LYS A 2 22.66 -11.64 -1.85
N ARG A 3 21.86 -11.51 -1.48
CA ARG A 3 21.00 -10.89 -1.66
C ARG A 3 21.37 -9.69 -1.79
N GLY A 4 20.97 -9.05 -2.45
CA GLY A 4 21.38 -7.79 -2.68
C GLY A 4 21.40 -6.97 -1.48
N LYS A 5 22.21 -6.01 -1.42
CA LYS A 5 22.20 -5.16 -0.37
C LYS A 5 21.03 -4.30 -0.42
N VAL A 6 20.34 -4.08 0.65
CA VAL A 6 19.25 -3.13 0.75
C VAL A 6 19.86 -1.76 0.84
N ARG A 7 19.42 -0.87 -0.01
CA ARG A 7 19.90 0.48 0.07
C ARG A 7 19.26 1.17 1.24
N THR A 8 20.03 1.95 1.96
CA THR A 8 19.51 2.69 3.09
C THR A 8 19.95 4.13 2.98
N TYR A 9 19.16 5.00 3.61
CA TYR A 9 19.39 6.43 3.55
C TYR A 9 19.27 7.02 4.95
N THR A 10 20.07 8.03 5.23
CA THR A 10 19.97 8.68 6.52
C THR A 10 18.82 9.67 6.50
N ILE A 11 18.42 10.10 7.71
CA ILE A 11 17.34 11.06 7.83
C ILE A 11 17.69 12.36 7.11
N SER A 12 18.96 12.77 7.16
CA SER A 12 19.38 13.99 6.48
C SER A 12 19.21 13.86 4.98
N ALA A 13 19.61 12.73 4.43
CA ALA A 13 19.50 12.52 2.99
C ALA A 13 18.04 12.51 2.56
N VAL A 14 17.19 11.85 3.33
CA VAL A 14 15.78 11.76 2.99
C VAL A 14 15.14 13.14 3.10
N ALA A 15 15.44 13.86 4.16
CA ALA A 15 14.86 15.18 4.34
C ALA A 15 15.24 16.10 3.20
N THR A 16 16.47 16.03 2.77
CA THR A 16 16.93 16.86 1.67
C THR A 16 16.27 16.45 0.37
N GLN A 17 16.19 15.17 0.13
CA GLN A 17 15.63 14.68 -1.12
C GLN A 17 14.18 15.07 -1.30
N TYR A 18 13.41 15.01 -0.23
CA TYR A 18 11.98 15.32 -0.30
C TYR A 18 11.66 16.73 0.14
N GLU A 19 12.69 17.50 0.46
CA GLU A 19 12.52 18.90 0.83
C GLU A 19 11.58 19.07 2.00
N ILE A 20 11.80 18.29 3.02
CA ILE A 20 11.05 18.41 4.25
C ILE A 20 12.03 18.51 5.40
N HIS A 21 11.52 19.01 6.51
CA HIS A 21 12.35 19.16 7.68
C HIS A 21 12.54 17.81 8.35
N PRO A 22 13.74 17.52 8.88
CA PRO A 22 13.92 16.23 9.58
C PRO A 22 12.94 16.02 10.71
N GLN A 23 12.50 17.09 11.36
CA GLN A 23 11.51 16.93 12.42
C GLN A 23 10.20 16.37 11.91
N THR A 24 9.86 16.65 10.66
CA THR A 24 8.67 16.06 10.07
C THR A 24 8.81 14.55 9.99
N LEU A 25 9.99 14.07 9.63
CA LEU A 25 10.21 12.63 9.59
C LEU A 25 10.14 12.02 10.98
N ARG A 26 10.66 12.74 11.97
CA ARG A 26 10.58 12.25 13.34
C ARG A 26 9.15 12.22 13.83
N LEU A 27 8.36 13.20 13.41
CA LEU A 27 6.94 13.21 13.75
C LEU A 27 6.24 11.99 13.15
N TYR A 28 6.51 11.71 11.89
CA TYR A 28 5.88 10.56 11.26
C TYR A 28 6.29 9.26 11.95
N GLU A 29 7.54 9.18 12.38
CA GLU A 29 7.96 7.99 13.11
C GLU A 29 7.24 7.89 14.45
N ARG A 30 7.11 9.03 15.14
CA ARG A 30 6.46 9.04 16.44
C ARG A 30 4.99 8.65 16.31
N GLU A 31 4.36 9.05 15.20
CA GLU A 31 2.96 8.70 15.00
C GLU A 31 2.78 7.30 14.44
N GLY A 32 3.87 6.59 14.22
CA GLY A 32 3.76 5.23 13.73
C GLY A 32 3.57 5.10 12.24
N LEU A 33 3.71 6.20 11.51
CA LEU A 33 3.52 6.16 10.08
C LEU A 33 4.75 5.65 9.35
N LEU A 34 5.92 5.86 9.92
CA LEU A 34 7.17 5.37 9.36
C LEU A 34 7.91 4.60 10.45
N LYS A 35 8.58 3.56 10.05
CA LYS A 35 9.30 2.74 11.00
C LYS A 35 10.69 2.45 10.47
N PRO A 36 11.58 3.44 10.48
CA PRO A 36 12.92 3.19 9.98
C PRO A 36 13.65 2.23 10.89
N SER A 37 14.58 1.51 10.31
CA SER A 37 15.42 0.68 11.13
C SER A 37 16.54 1.53 11.71
N ARG A 38 17.32 0.94 12.59
CA ARG A 38 18.42 1.64 13.22
C ARG A 38 19.69 0.90 12.98
N SER A 39 20.76 1.64 12.72
CA SER A 39 22.05 1.02 12.59
C SER A 39 22.59 0.66 13.96
N GLU A 40 23.74 0.03 13.98
CA GLU A 40 24.35 -0.29 15.25
C GLU A 40 24.65 0.94 16.06
N GLY A 41 24.90 2.05 15.40
CA GLY A 41 25.11 3.30 16.12
C GLY A 41 23.83 4.01 16.44
N ASN A 42 22.69 3.33 16.30
CA ASN A 42 21.38 3.90 16.62
C ASN A 42 20.99 5.03 15.70
N THR A 43 21.50 5.01 14.48
CA THR A 43 21.14 6.01 13.49
C THR A 43 19.97 5.49 12.66
N ARG A 44 19.01 6.37 12.41
CA ARG A 44 17.85 5.98 11.60
C ARG A 44 18.28 5.68 10.18
N LEU A 45 17.79 4.59 9.66
CA LEU A 45 18.06 4.18 8.29
C LEU A 45 16.76 3.92 7.59
N TYR A 46 16.56 4.58 6.47
CA TYR A 46 15.34 4.45 5.68
C TYR A 46 15.64 3.61 4.44
N THR A 47 14.77 2.67 4.14
CA THR A 47 14.90 1.84 2.96
C THR A 47 14.07 2.41 1.83
N ASP A 48 14.22 1.84 0.65
CA ASP A 48 13.39 2.24 -0.47
C ASP A 48 11.92 2.04 -0.16
N SER A 49 11.60 0.99 0.55
CA SER A 49 10.23 0.73 0.95
C SER A 49 9.71 1.86 1.86
N ASP A 50 10.56 2.30 2.76
CA ASP A 50 10.19 3.42 3.62
C ASP A 50 9.97 4.68 2.80
N LEU A 51 10.77 4.88 1.76
CA LEU A 51 10.61 6.05 0.93
C LEU A 51 9.32 6.01 0.13
N GLU A 52 8.92 4.84 -0.33
CA GLU A 52 7.64 4.73 -1.01
C GLU A 52 6.51 5.10 -0.08
N ARG A 53 6.59 4.64 1.14
CA ARG A 53 5.57 4.97 2.12
C ARG A 53 5.57 6.46 2.41
N LEU A 54 6.75 7.04 2.51
CA LEU A 54 6.87 8.48 2.72
C LEU A 54 6.24 9.26 1.57
N GLU A 55 6.45 8.81 0.36
CA GLU A 55 5.87 9.50 -0.78
C GLU A 55 4.35 9.48 -0.72
N ILE A 56 3.77 8.38 -0.27
CA ILE A 56 2.34 8.33 -0.11
C ILE A 56 1.88 9.30 0.98
N ILE A 57 2.61 9.32 2.09
CA ILE A 57 2.27 10.22 3.18
C ILE A 57 2.31 11.67 2.71
N LEU A 58 3.35 12.03 1.99
CA LEU A 58 3.48 13.42 1.53
C LEU A 58 2.41 13.76 0.50
N SER A 59 2.08 12.81 -0.35
CA SER A 59 1.02 13.07 -1.31
C SER A 59 -0.30 13.34 -0.59
N LEU A 60 -0.58 12.56 0.44
CA LEU A 60 -1.82 12.74 1.18
C LEU A 60 -1.82 14.04 1.97
N THR A 61 -0.70 14.38 2.61
CA THR A 61 -0.69 15.55 3.47
C THR A 61 -0.49 16.84 2.69
N ARG A 62 0.49 16.85 1.77
CA ARG A 62 0.79 18.06 1.07
C ARG A 62 -0.19 18.35 -0.03
N ASP A 63 -0.44 17.34 -0.86
CA ASP A 63 -1.22 17.57 -2.06
C ASP A 63 -2.70 17.52 -1.81
N LEU A 64 -3.13 16.70 -0.87
CA LEU A 64 -4.55 16.51 -0.63
C LEU A 64 -5.02 17.06 0.70
N GLY A 65 -4.10 17.50 1.54
CA GLY A 65 -4.49 18.12 2.79
C GLY A 65 -5.06 17.18 3.84
N VAL A 66 -4.73 15.91 3.74
CA VAL A 66 -5.24 14.93 4.71
C VAL A 66 -4.45 15.08 6.01
N ASN A 67 -5.12 15.10 7.14
CA ASN A 67 -4.40 15.18 8.40
C ASN A 67 -3.81 13.81 8.76
N LEU A 68 -2.97 13.80 9.80
CA LEU A 68 -2.23 12.58 10.11
C LEU A 68 -3.12 11.43 10.51
N ALA A 69 -4.22 11.70 11.19
CA ALA A 69 -5.14 10.62 11.54
C ALA A 69 -5.72 9.98 10.29
N GLY A 70 -6.08 10.80 9.31
CA GLY A 70 -6.56 10.27 8.05
C GLY A 70 -5.51 9.49 7.30
N VAL A 71 -4.27 9.98 7.34
CA VAL A 71 -3.17 9.27 6.70
C VAL A 71 -3.02 7.88 7.32
N GLU A 72 -3.09 7.80 8.63
CA GLU A 72 -2.95 6.51 9.29
C GLU A 72 -4.04 5.54 8.84
N ILE A 73 -5.26 6.02 8.76
CA ILE A 73 -6.36 5.18 8.32
C ILE A 73 -6.14 4.71 6.89
N ILE A 74 -5.72 5.61 6.01
CA ILE A 74 -5.51 5.26 4.62
C ILE A 74 -4.39 4.24 4.48
N LEU A 75 -3.30 4.43 5.22
CA LEU A 75 -2.19 3.49 5.14
C LEU A 75 -2.61 2.11 5.63
N ASN A 76 -3.39 2.05 6.70
CA ASN A 76 -3.88 0.77 7.18
C ASN A 76 -4.78 0.11 6.16
N MET A 77 -5.63 0.88 5.52
CA MET A 77 -6.50 0.33 4.50
C MET A 77 -5.71 -0.19 3.32
N ARG A 78 -4.66 0.53 2.92
CA ARG A 78 -3.83 0.07 1.83
C ARG A 78 -3.16 -1.25 2.17
N GLU A 79 -2.69 -1.38 3.41
CA GLU A 79 -2.04 -2.62 3.82
C GLU A 79 -3.02 -3.78 3.78
N LYS A 80 -4.25 -3.53 4.21
CA LYS A 80 -5.25 -4.58 4.18
C LYS A 80 -5.61 -4.95 2.75
N MET A 81 -5.69 -3.96 1.88
CA MET A 81 -5.99 -4.24 0.48
C MET A 81 -4.86 -5.05 -0.14
N ASP A 82 -3.61 -4.71 0.16
CA ASP A 82 -2.49 -5.48 -0.36
C ASP A 82 -2.55 -6.91 0.14
N ALA A 83 -2.86 -7.10 1.42
CA ALA A 83 -2.94 -8.44 1.97
C ALA A 83 -4.04 -9.24 1.30
N MET A 84 -5.19 -8.62 1.08
CA MET A 84 -6.29 -9.29 0.42
C MET A 84 -5.95 -9.65 -1.01
N GLN A 85 -5.23 -8.76 -1.69
CA GLN A 85 -4.84 -9.03 -3.05
C GLN A 85 -3.88 -10.21 -3.10
N ARG A 86 -2.93 -10.26 -2.17
CA ARG A 86 -2.00 -11.38 -2.14
C ARG A 86 -2.71 -12.69 -1.86
N GLU A 87 -3.71 -12.66 -0.98
CA GLU A 87 -4.47 -13.85 -0.72
C GLU A 87 -5.25 -14.29 -1.92
N PHE A 88 -5.83 -13.33 -2.62
CA PHE A 88 -6.57 -13.65 -3.82
C PHE A 88 -5.65 -14.28 -4.87
N GLU A 89 -4.46 -13.72 -5.02
CA GLU A 89 -3.51 -14.25 -6.00
C GLU A 89 -3.06 -15.65 -5.63
N ARG A 90 -2.86 -15.90 -4.36
CA ARG A 90 -2.50 -17.24 -3.93
C ARG A 90 -3.62 -18.24 -4.22
N PHE A 91 -4.84 -17.82 -3.91
CA PHE A 91 -5.98 -18.67 -4.16
C PHE A 91 -6.14 -18.94 -5.65
N PHE A 92 -5.98 -17.90 -6.47
CA PHE A 92 -6.12 -18.05 -7.91
C PHE A 92 -5.02 -18.97 -8.45
N SER A 93 -3.80 -18.82 -7.95
CA SER A 93 -2.73 -19.71 -8.34
C SER A 93 -3.03 -21.14 -7.95
N TYR A 94 -3.57 -21.32 -6.75
CA TYR A 94 -3.93 -22.66 -6.31
C TYR A 94 -4.96 -23.28 -7.25
N LEU A 95 -5.95 -22.50 -7.63
CA LEU A 95 -6.95 -23.00 -8.54
C LEU A 95 -6.35 -23.37 -9.89
N GLN A 96 -5.43 -22.55 -10.37
CA GLN A 96 -4.81 -22.84 -11.65
C GLN A 96 -3.98 -24.10 -11.60
N SER A 97 -3.25 -24.30 -10.53
CA SER A 97 -2.41 -25.48 -10.43
C SER A 97 -3.22 -26.72 -10.15
N HIS A 98 -4.47 -26.58 -9.71
CA HIS A 98 -5.34 -27.73 -9.47
C HIS A 98 -6.52 -27.70 -10.41
N SER A 99 -6.31 -27.20 -11.61
CA SER A 99 -7.43 -27.03 -12.50
C SER A 99 -8.11 -28.33 -12.86
N GLU A 100 -7.37 -29.43 -12.79
CA GLU A 100 -8.00 -30.68 -13.10
C GLU A 100 -8.95 -31.11 -12.00
N GLU A 101 -8.72 -30.66 -10.79
CA GLU A 101 -9.59 -30.99 -9.71
C GLU A 101 -10.82 -30.12 -9.68
N PHE A 102 -10.73 -28.94 -10.26
CA PHE A 102 -11.84 -28.04 -10.23
C PHE A 102 -12.39 -27.88 -11.60
N THR A 103 -13.35 -28.70 -11.92
CA THR A 103 -13.95 -28.60 -13.23
C THR A 103 -15.00 -27.55 -13.17
N PRO A 104 -14.91 -26.58 -14.02
CA PRO A 104 -15.97 -25.59 -14.00
C PRO A 104 -17.25 -26.24 -14.36
N LEU A 105 -18.22 -26.03 -13.57
CA LEU A 105 -19.47 -26.62 -13.84
C LEU A 105 -20.06 -26.05 -15.07
N THR A 106 -20.08 -24.77 -15.15
CA THR A 106 -20.59 -24.15 -16.31
C THR A 106 -19.97 -22.84 -16.37
N GLU A 107 -19.87 -22.32 -17.55
CA GLU A 107 -19.51 -21.02 -17.65
C GLU A 107 -20.55 -20.17 -17.11
N PRO A 108 -20.22 -19.10 -16.47
CA PRO A 108 -21.24 -18.19 -16.03
C PRO A 108 -21.99 -17.71 -17.24
N PRO A 109 -23.26 -17.59 -17.15
CA PRO A 109 -23.99 -17.10 -18.29
C PRO A 109 -23.54 -15.70 -18.59
N PRO A 110 -23.53 -15.35 -19.85
CA PRO A 110 -23.14 -13.99 -20.16
C PRO A 110 -24.13 -13.05 -19.56
N PRO A 111 -23.66 -11.89 -19.23
CA PRO A 111 -24.57 -10.93 -18.67
C PRO A 111 -25.61 -10.64 -19.70
N GLU A 112 -26.85 -10.69 -19.26
CA GLU A 112 -27.86 -10.40 -20.14
C GLU A 112 -27.85 -9.02 -20.48
N ALA A 113 -28.10 -8.76 -21.67
CA ALA A 113 -28.03 -7.42 -22.11
C ALA A 113 -28.86 -6.56 -21.26
N GLY A 114 -29.98 -7.01 -20.94
CA GLY A 114 -30.76 -6.16 -20.14
C GLY A 114 -30.36 -6.08 -18.78
N ALA A 115 -29.57 -6.96 -18.43
CA ALA A 115 -29.26 -6.99 -17.11
C ALA A 115 -28.25 -6.10 -16.75
N ARG A 116 -28.31 -5.13 -16.99
CA ARG A 116 -27.35 -4.42 -16.73
C ARG A 116 -27.47 -3.93 -15.54
N PRO A 117 -26.71 -3.86 -15.01
CA PRO A 117 -26.66 -3.51 -13.83
C PRO A 117 -26.86 -2.24 -13.60
N GLY A 118 -27.02 -1.95 -13.76
CA GLY A 118 -27.13 -1.03 -13.48
C GLY A 118 -26.77 -0.27 -12.76
N PRO A 119 -26.83 0.24 -12.63
CA PRO A 119 -26.46 1.07 -12.13
C PRO A 119 -26.48 1.35 -11.06
N VAL A 120 -26.52 1.16 -10.80
CA VAL A 120 -26.46 1.27 -9.84
C VAL A 120 -26.36 2.11 -9.26
N VAL A 121 -26.39 2.54 -9.27
CA VAL A 121 -26.24 3.25 -8.81
C VAL A 121 -26.25 3.88 -7.94
N CYS A 122 -26.03 3.84 -7.63
CA CYS A 122 -25.74 4.28 -6.84
C CYS A 122 -25.93 5.36 -6.69
N GLY A 123 -25.87 5.61 -6.67
CA GLY A 123 -25.90 6.60 -6.52
C GLY A 123 -26.86 7.37 -6.75
N SER A 124 -27.41 7.23 -7.00
CA SER A 124 -28.21 7.90 -7.29
C SER A 124 -28.76 8.51 -6.50
N PRO A 125 -28.82 9.14 -6.27
CA PRO A 125 -29.23 9.78 -5.55
C PRO A 125 -30.12 10.22 -5.68
N PRO A 126 -30.44 10.42 -5.52
CA PRO A 126 -31.33 10.93 -5.61
C PRO A 126 -31.52 11.93 -5.59
#